data_9c2a331f2ef44f5072b4c3cc9433347e
#
_entry.id   9c2a331f2ef44f5072b4c3cc9433347e
#
_cell.length_a   1.000
_cell.length_b   1.000
_cell.length_c   1.000
_cell.angle_alpha   90.00
_cell.angle_beta   90.00
_cell.angle_gamma   90.00
#
_symmetry.space_group_name_H-M   'P 1'
#
loop_
_entity.id
_entity.type
_entity.pdbx_description
1 polymer ?
#
loop_
_entity_poly.entity_id
_entity_poly.type
_entity_poly.pdbx_seq_one_letter_code
_entity_poly.pdbx_strand_id
1 'polypeptide(L)'
;MKMSRLTVLVMILTLLAAGVAFAGKDLDAVKKKGFIQAGVNGGVFGFGMPDEKGVWKGLDVDTAKAVAVAIFGDASKVKFTPLTAQQRFTALQSGEIDVLTRNATRTLSRETQLGLNFVSVNYYDGQGFMVPKKLGVKSAKDLSGATVCVLPGTTTEQNAADYFRSNDMDWKPVVIESTTELAKTFFAGRCDVLTSDASQLAGTRAIAPNPKDYAILPEIISKEPLAPAVRHGD
;
A
#
# COMPACT_ATOMS: atom_id res chain seq x y z
N MET A 1 4.32 -48.52 35.57
CA MET A 1 5.46 -47.56 35.80
C MET A 1 4.89 -46.35 36.56
N LYS A 2 5.15 -46.22 37.87
CA LYS A 2 4.66 -45.07 38.66
C LYS A 2 5.57 -43.87 38.35
N MET A 3 5.07 -42.86 37.68
CA MET A 3 5.78 -41.58 37.51
C MET A 3 6.11 -41.01 38.89
N SER A 4 7.39 -40.63 39.10
CA SER A 4 7.83 -40.04 40.37
C SER A 4 7.20 -38.66 40.58
N ARG A 5 6.93 -38.30 41.83
CA ARG A 5 6.41 -36.97 42.19
C ARG A 5 7.28 -35.83 41.61
N LEU A 6 8.59 -36.10 41.46
CA LEU A 6 9.55 -35.17 40.87
C LEU A 6 9.29 -34.94 39.36
N THR A 7 8.94 -36.02 38.61
CA THR A 7 8.64 -35.93 37.16
C THR A 7 7.37 -35.14 36.91
N VAL A 8 6.37 -35.30 37.79
CA VAL A 8 5.10 -34.53 37.72
C VAL A 8 5.34 -33.04 38.03
N LEU A 9 6.19 -32.78 39.06
CA LEU A 9 6.53 -31.39 39.46
C LEU A 9 7.31 -30.65 38.34
N VAL A 10 8.26 -31.32 37.70
CA VAL A 10 9.02 -30.76 36.55
C VAL A 10 8.10 -30.50 35.35
N MET A 11 7.14 -31.40 35.06
CA MET A 11 6.17 -31.21 33.99
C MET A 11 5.22 -30.04 34.25
N ILE A 12 4.82 -29.84 35.52
CA ILE A 12 3.99 -28.68 35.90
C ILE A 12 4.80 -27.38 35.85
N LEU A 13 6.08 -27.38 36.25
CA LEU A 13 6.93 -26.19 36.12
C LEU A 13 7.22 -25.82 34.66
N THR A 14 7.36 -26.79 33.74
CA THR A 14 7.55 -26.53 32.31
C THR A 14 6.29 -26.04 31.63
N LEU A 15 5.08 -26.44 32.07
CA LEU A 15 3.81 -25.92 31.60
C LEU A 15 3.53 -24.47 32.09
N LEU A 16 4.04 -24.10 33.27
CA LEU A 16 3.95 -22.73 33.79
C LEU A 16 4.97 -21.78 33.15
N ALA A 17 6.02 -22.30 32.51
CA ALA A 17 6.99 -21.55 31.68
C ALA A 17 6.55 -21.37 30.22
N ALA A 18 5.32 -21.79 29.85
CA ALA A 18 4.70 -21.36 28.60
C ALA A 18 4.57 -19.83 28.67
N GLY A 19 5.54 -19.16 28.05
CA GLY A 19 5.75 -17.72 28.14
C GLY A 19 4.43 -17.02 27.89
N VAL A 20 4.10 -16.09 28.78
CA VAL A 20 3.09 -15.08 28.51
C VAL A 20 3.59 -14.40 27.23
N ALA A 21 2.92 -14.65 26.10
CA ALA A 21 3.15 -13.89 24.90
C ALA A 21 2.78 -12.44 25.26
N PHE A 22 3.81 -11.63 25.55
CA PHE A 22 3.59 -10.21 25.71
C PHE A 22 3.07 -9.71 24.38
N ALA A 23 1.80 -9.31 24.36
CA ALA A 23 1.31 -8.47 23.30
C ALA A 23 2.24 -7.26 23.23
N GLY A 24 2.65 -6.85 22.02
CA GLY A 24 3.56 -5.73 21.87
C GLY A 24 2.95 -4.44 22.43
N LYS A 25 3.81 -3.45 22.69
CA LYS A 25 3.40 -2.15 23.25
C LYS A 25 2.30 -1.47 22.44
N ASP A 26 2.37 -1.62 21.12
CA ASP A 26 1.43 -0.97 20.22
C ASP A 26 0.06 -1.64 20.29
N LEU A 27 0.02 -2.97 20.36
CA LEU A 27 -1.25 -3.71 20.54
C LEU A 27 -1.93 -3.36 21.85
N ASP A 28 -1.17 -3.24 22.94
CA ASP A 28 -1.72 -2.85 24.25
C ASP A 28 -2.25 -1.41 24.22
N ALA A 29 -1.53 -0.48 23.55
CA ALA A 29 -1.97 0.89 23.36
C ALA A 29 -3.26 0.97 22.51
N VAL A 30 -3.35 0.18 21.44
CA VAL A 30 -4.55 0.07 20.58
C VAL A 30 -5.73 -0.47 21.37
N LYS A 31 -5.55 -1.54 22.16
CA LYS A 31 -6.60 -2.09 23.03
C LYS A 31 -7.08 -1.06 24.05
N LYS A 32 -6.17 -0.34 24.70
CA LYS A 32 -6.49 0.73 25.66
C LYS A 32 -7.23 1.90 24.99
N LYS A 33 -6.84 2.27 23.76
CA LYS A 33 -7.48 3.33 22.97
C LYS A 33 -8.89 2.94 22.48
N GLY A 34 -9.13 1.64 22.30
CA GLY A 34 -10.43 1.07 21.90
C GLY A 34 -10.73 1.13 20.40
N PHE A 35 -9.77 1.51 19.56
CA PHE A 35 -9.88 1.50 18.09
C PHE A 35 -8.49 1.49 17.44
N ILE A 36 -8.43 1.16 16.15
CA ILE A 36 -7.24 1.23 15.31
C ILE A 36 -7.23 2.54 14.54
N GLN A 37 -6.09 3.23 14.49
CA GLN A 37 -5.86 4.31 13.55
C GLN A 37 -5.14 3.75 12.33
N ALA A 38 -5.84 3.63 11.19
CA ALA A 38 -5.31 3.05 9.96
C ALA A 38 -4.96 4.16 8.95
N GLY A 39 -3.71 4.14 8.47
CA GLY A 39 -3.29 4.99 7.35
C GLY A 39 -3.73 4.38 6.02
N VAL A 40 -4.46 5.13 5.21
CA VAL A 40 -5.03 4.69 3.93
C VAL A 40 -4.72 5.67 2.80
N ASN A 41 -4.91 5.24 1.55
CA ASN A 41 -4.97 6.16 0.42
C ASN A 41 -6.35 6.86 0.42
N GLY A 42 -6.45 8.07 -0.04
CA GLY A 42 -7.74 8.77 -0.14
C GLY A 42 -8.28 8.87 -1.56
N GLY A 43 -7.61 8.25 -2.55
CA GLY A 43 -7.95 8.46 -3.95
C GLY A 43 -7.69 7.29 -4.90
N VAL A 44 -7.53 6.06 -4.38
CA VAL A 44 -7.36 4.86 -5.24
C VAL A 44 -8.62 4.02 -5.22
N PHE A 45 -9.33 4.06 -6.34
CA PHE A 45 -10.52 3.23 -6.54
C PHE A 45 -10.18 1.74 -6.40
N GLY A 46 -10.99 1.02 -5.63
CA GLY A 46 -10.78 -0.39 -5.33
C GLY A 46 -9.85 -0.68 -4.14
N PHE A 47 -9.00 0.26 -3.71
CA PHE A 47 -8.09 0.11 -2.58
C PHE A 47 -8.51 0.93 -1.36
N GLY A 48 -8.54 2.25 -1.47
CA GLY A 48 -8.89 3.13 -0.36
C GLY A 48 -9.42 4.46 -0.88
N MET A 49 -10.74 4.58 -0.90
CA MET A 49 -11.42 5.80 -1.35
C MET A 49 -12.80 5.89 -0.66
N PRO A 50 -13.18 7.06 -0.12
CA PRO A 50 -14.54 7.28 0.34
C PRO A 50 -15.50 7.36 -0.85
N ASP A 51 -16.72 6.83 -0.69
CA ASP A 51 -17.80 7.06 -1.62
C ASP A 51 -18.43 8.46 -1.44
N GLU A 52 -19.43 8.79 -2.24
CA GLU A 52 -20.15 10.08 -2.20
C GLU A 52 -20.78 10.40 -0.83
N LYS A 53 -21.02 9.38 0.00
CA LYS A 53 -21.54 9.51 1.37
C LYS A 53 -20.43 9.57 2.42
N GLY A 54 -19.16 9.58 2.01
CA GLY A 54 -18.01 9.55 2.91
C GLY A 54 -17.70 8.17 3.49
N VAL A 55 -18.34 7.09 3.01
CA VAL A 55 -18.09 5.73 3.48
C VAL A 55 -16.85 5.17 2.80
N TRP A 56 -15.85 4.82 3.59
CA TRP A 56 -14.60 4.23 3.11
C TRP A 56 -14.80 2.82 2.55
N LYS A 57 -14.22 2.57 1.36
CA LYS A 57 -14.32 1.30 0.61
C LYS A 57 -13.01 0.91 -0.02
N GLY A 58 -12.81 -0.40 -0.22
CA GLY A 58 -11.70 -0.99 -0.95
C GLY A 58 -10.84 -1.94 -0.11
N LEU A 59 -9.93 -2.64 -0.78
CA LEU A 59 -9.11 -3.71 -0.20
C LEU A 59 -8.33 -3.26 1.05
N ASP A 60 -7.72 -2.08 1.01
CA ASP A 60 -6.95 -1.53 2.13
C ASP A 60 -7.86 -1.22 3.33
N VAL A 61 -9.03 -0.68 3.06
CA VAL A 61 -10.05 -0.37 4.06
C VAL A 61 -10.59 -1.65 4.71
N ASP A 62 -10.87 -2.67 3.90
CA ASP A 62 -11.39 -3.95 4.40
C ASP A 62 -10.31 -4.72 5.16
N THR A 63 -9.03 -4.60 4.75
CA THR A 63 -7.89 -5.12 5.51
C THR A 63 -7.81 -4.48 6.90
N ALA A 64 -7.93 -3.16 7.00
CA ALA A 64 -7.92 -2.47 8.30
C ALA A 64 -9.13 -2.86 9.18
N LYS A 65 -10.31 -3.01 8.57
CA LYS A 65 -11.51 -3.52 9.28
C LYS A 65 -11.31 -4.96 9.77
N ALA A 66 -10.68 -5.83 8.98
CA ALA A 66 -10.37 -7.19 9.39
C ALA A 66 -9.43 -7.22 10.61
N VAL A 67 -8.42 -6.34 10.65
CA VAL A 67 -7.57 -6.17 11.83
C VAL A 67 -8.38 -5.68 13.04
N ALA A 68 -9.31 -4.74 12.86
CA ALA A 68 -10.19 -4.28 13.94
C ALA A 68 -11.09 -5.42 14.48
N VAL A 69 -11.63 -6.26 13.60
CA VAL A 69 -12.38 -7.46 14.00
C VAL A 69 -11.51 -8.43 14.79
N ALA A 70 -10.27 -8.66 14.35
CA ALA A 70 -9.37 -9.58 15.04
C ALA A 70 -9.01 -9.11 16.48
N ILE A 71 -8.93 -7.78 16.70
CA ILE A 71 -8.57 -7.21 18.01
C ILE A 71 -9.79 -6.99 18.90
N PHE A 72 -10.90 -6.51 18.34
CA PHE A 72 -12.05 -6.00 19.10
C PHE A 72 -13.35 -6.80 18.86
N GLY A 73 -13.39 -7.73 17.88
CA GLY A 73 -14.62 -8.37 17.44
C GLY A 73 -15.59 -7.45 16.69
N ASP A 74 -15.14 -6.23 16.29
CA ASP A 74 -15.99 -5.19 15.75
C ASP A 74 -15.27 -4.40 14.63
N ALA A 75 -15.78 -4.47 13.41
CA ALA A 75 -15.24 -3.78 12.23
C ALA A 75 -15.37 -2.24 12.31
N SER A 76 -16.23 -1.71 13.19
CA SER A 76 -16.39 -0.27 13.39
C SER A 76 -15.28 0.35 14.24
N LYS A 77 -14.46 -0.47 14.91
CA LYS A 77 -13.34 -0.04 15.76
C LYS A 77 -12.09 0.35 14.96
N VAL A 78 -12.28 1.06 13.85
CA VAL A 78 -11.21 1.59 13.01
C VAL A 78 -11.53 3.02 12.59
N LYS A 79 -10.49 3.89 12.63
CA LYS A 79 -10.52 5.24 12.06
C LYS A 79 -9.50 5.33 10.94
N PHE A 80 -9.85 6.02 9.88
CA PHE A 80 -9.02 6.15 8.69
C PHE A 80 -8.35 7.52 8.62
N THR A 81 -7.04 7.53 8.38
CA THR A 81 -6.24 8.73 8.10
C THR A 81 -5.77 8.66 6.65
N PRO A 82 -6.30 9.52 5.76
CA PRO A 82 -5.75 9.60 4.41
C PRO A 82 -4.35 10.21 4.43
N LEU A 83 -3.40 9.56 3.76
CA LEU A 83 -2.00 9.96 3.72
C LEU A 83 -1.50 10.01 2.28
N THR A 84 -0.59 10.93 1.99
CA THR A 84 0.18 10.92 0.74
C THR A 84 1.21 9.79 0.74
N ALA A 85 1.81 9.52 -0.42
CA ALA A 85 2.86 8.50 -0.52
C ALA A 85 4.11 8.88 0.30
N GLN A 86 4.42 10.17 0.43
CA GLN A 86 5.56 10.66 1.21
C GLN A 86 5.29 10.62 2.72
N GLN A 87 4.06 10.94 3.16
CA GLN A 87 3.73 11.00 4.59
C GLN A 87 3.57 9.64 5.26
N ARG A 88 3.17 8.59 4.50
CA ARG A 88 2.69 7.32 5.05
C ARG A 88 3.65 6.62 6.01
N PHE A 89 4.94 6.61 5.69
CA PHE A 89 5.93 5.90 6.53
C PHE A 89 6.30 6.70 7.78
N THR A 90 6.43 8.02 7.67
CA THR A 90 6.65 8.89 8.82
C THR A 90 5.47 8.87 9.79
N ALA A 91 4.24 8.88 9.29
CA ALA A 91 3.03 8.76 10.12
C ALA A 91 2.99 7.43 10.89
N LEU A 92 3.44 6.32 10.26
CA LEU A 92 3.55 5.03 10.94
C LEU A 92 4.67 5.04 12.00
N GLN A 93 5.84 5.55 11.66
CA GLN A 93 7.00 5.62 12.57
C GLN A 93 6.73 6.50 13.79
N SER A 94 6.04 7.63 13.62
CA SER A 94 5.70 8.56 14.70
C SER A 94 4.57 8.06 15.62
N GLY A 95 3.84 7.02 15.22
CA GLY A 95 2.67 6.54 15.94
C GLY A 95 1.39 7.36 15.69
N GLU A 96 1.37 8.24 14.69
CA GLU A 96 0.15 8.91 14.23
C GLU A 96 -0.88 7.88 13.74
N ILE A 97 -0.41 6.81 13.12
CA ILE A 97 -1.19 5.64 12.75
C ILE A 97 -0.64 4.38 13.40
N ASP A 98 -1.50 3.41 13.68
CA ASP A 98 -1.12 2.12 14.26
C ASP A 98 -0.75 1.09 13.18
N VAL A 99 -1.44 1.13 12.04
CA VAL A 99 -1.22 0.26 10.90
C VAL A 99 -1.32 1.06 9.60
N LEU A 100 -0.45 0.74 8.67
CA LEU A 100 -0.50 1.28 7.32
C LEU A 100 -1.14 0.24 6.38
N THR A 101 -2.36 0.52 5.90
CA THR A 101 -3.06 -0.24 4.86
C THR A 101 -3.25 0.68 3.66
N ARG A 102 -2.17 0.91 2.90
CA ARG A 102 -2.14 1.93 1.86
C ARG A 102 -1.34 1.46 0.65
N ASN A 103 -1.81 0.37 0.01
CA ASN A 103 -1.22 -0.14 -1.24
C ASN A 103 0.31 0.10 -1.29
N ALA A 104 1.00 -0.33 -0.26
CA ALA A 104 2.43 -0.13 -0.12
C ALA A 104 3.19 -1.39 -0.49
N THR A 105 4.07 -1.30 -1.48
CA THR A 105 4.94 -2.40 -1.88
C THR A 105 5.90 -2.75 -0.76
N ARG A 106 5.93 -4.01 -0.38
CA ARG A 106 6.95 -4.57 0.50
C ARG A 106 8.29 -4.60 -0.22
N THR A 107 9.29 -3.90 0.30
CA THR A 107 10.67 -3.95 -0.22
C THR A 107 11.66 -4.12 0.91
N LEU A 108 12.80 -4.76 0.62
CA LEU A 108 13.86 -4.95 1.61
C LEU A 108 14.33 -3.61 2.19
N SER A 109 14.48 -2.57 1.34
CA SER A 109 14.90 -1.24 1.80
C SER A 109 13.91 -0.62 2.79
N ARG A 110 12.61 -0.77 2.57
CA ARG A 110 11.58 -0.26 3.50
C ARG A 110 11.61 -0.99 4.84
N GLU A 111 11.85 -2.29 4.84
CA GLU A 111 11.96 -3.08 6.08
C GLU A 111 13.25 -2.74 6.85
N THR A 112 14.39 -2.70 6.16
CA THR A 112 15.69 -2.54 6.82
C THR A 112 16.05 -1.10 7.14
N GLN A 113 15.70 -0.13 6.29
CA GLN A 113 16.11 1.27 6.45
C GLN A 113 15.06 2.11 7.18
N LEU A 114 13.77 1.77 7.06
CA LEU A 114 12.70 2.52 7.70
C LEU A 114 12.22 1.90 9.01
N GLY A 115 12.74 0.73 9.39
CA GLY A 115 12.33 0.05 10.62
C GLY A 115 10.85 -0.34 10.63
N LEU A 116 10.35 -0.82 9.50
CA LEU A 116 8.96 -1.21 9.32
C LEU A 116 8.86 -2.73 9.16
N ASN A 117 7.80 -3.32 9.69
CA ASN A 117 7.42 -4.69 9.43
C ASN A 117 6.26 -4.73 8.42
N PHE A 118 6.52 -5.21 7.22
CA PHE A 118 5.46 -5.58 6.30
C PHE A 118 4.97 -6.98 6.66
N VAL A 119 3.65 -7.09 6.91
CA VAL A 119 3.01 -8.37 7.25
C VAL A 119 2.66 -9.17 5.99
N SER A 120 1.62 -9.96 6.00
CA SER A 120 1.23 -10.75 4.83
C SER A 120 0.95 -9.90 3.60
N VAL A 121 1.51 -10.28 2.45
CA VAL A 121 1.14 -9.70 1.16
C VAL A 121 -0.35 -9.99 0.92
N ASN A 122 -1.14 -8.94 0.74
CA ASN A 122 -2.58 -9.03 0.50
C ASN A 122 -2.94 -8.85 -0.98
N TYR A 123 -2.00 -8.35 -1.80
CA TYR A 123 -2.18 -8.22 -3.24
C TYR A 123 -0.83 -8.29 -3.97
N TYR A 124 -0.73 -9.14 -5.01
CA TYR A 124 0.42 -9.17 -5.91
C TYR A 124 0.11 -8.36 -7.15
N ASP A 125 0.81 -7.26 -7.31
CA ASP A 125 0.67 -6.33 -8.43
C ASP A 125 1.96 -6.24 -9.25
N GLY A 126 1.95 -5.37 -10.24
CA GLY A 126 3.10 -5.01 -11.05
C GLY A 126 2.86 -3.63 -11.65
N GLN A 127 3.93 -2.90 -11.91
CA GLN A 127 3.84 -1.56 -12.47
C GLN A 127 3.67 -1.61 -13.98
N GLY A 128 2.80 -0.71 -14.49
CA GLY A 128 2.57 -0.51 -15.92
C GLY A 128 2.44 0.96 -16.29
N PHE A 129 1.94 1.18 -17.50
CA PHE A 129 1.73 2.51 -18.05
C PHE A 129 0.34 2.61 -18.66
N MET A 130 -0.34 3.75 -18.42
CA MET A 130 -1.61 4.08 -19.06
C MET A 130 -1.41 5.32 -19.93
N VAL A 131 -1.96 5.26 -21.15
CA VAL A 131 -1.85 6.31 -22.17
C VAL A 131 -3.22 6.65 -22.74
N PRO A 132 -3.45 7.89 -23.22
CA PRO A 132 -4.57 8.19 -24.08
C PRO A 132 -4.39 7.43 -25.43
N LYS A 133 -5.44 6.76 -25.91
CA LYS A 133 -5.38 6.02 -27.20
C LYS A 133 -5.02 6.91 -28.38
N LYS A 134 -5.40 8.19 -28.32
CA LYS A 134 -5.04 9.18 -29.36
C LYS A 134 -3.52 9.37 -29.53
N LEU A 135 -2.72 8.98 -28.53
CA LEU A 135 -1.25 9.01 -28.63
C LEU A 135 -0.69 7.98 -29.62
N GLY A 136 -1.48 6.94 -29.94
CA GLY A 136 -1.10 5.90 -30.92
C GLY A 136 -0.07 4.88 -30.43
N VAL A 137 0.40 5.02 -29.18
CA VAL A 137 1.41 4.14 -28.54
C VAL A 137 0.80 2.79 -28.22
N LYS A 138 1.54 1.71 -28.48
CA LYS A 138 1.10 0.33 -28.22
C LYS A 138 2.03 -0.42 -27.27
N SER A 139 3.24 0.08 -27.03
CA SER A 139 4.26 -0.54 -26.19
C SER A 139 4.91 0.53 -25.30
N ALA A 140 5.33 0.13 -24.11
CA ALA A 140 6.11 0.99 -23.22
C ALA A 140 7.48 1.38 -23.84
N LYS A 141 7.97 0.62 -24.83
CA LYS A 141 9.19 0.95 -25.58
C LYS A 141 9.03 2.15 -26.50
N ASP A 142 7.80 2.53 -26.81
CA ASP A 142 7.50 3.69 -27.68
C ASP A 142 7.38 5.00 -26.89
N LEU A 143 7.65 4.99 -25.57
CA LEU A 143 7.45 6.13 -24.66
C LEU A 143 8.65 7.07 -24.55
N SER A 144 9.70 6.92 -25.38
CA SER A 144 10.86 7.81 -25.32
C SER A 144 10.45 9.27 -25.58
N GLY A 145 10.94 10.18 -24.72
CA GLY A 145 10.63 11.62 -24.76
C GLY A 145 9.30 12.03 -24.12
N ALA A 146 8.49 11.06 -23.64
CA ALA A 146 7.19 11.33 -23.06
C ALA A 146 7.27 12.08 -21.72
N THR A 147 6.23 12.87 -21.44
CA THR A 147 5.95 13.38 -20.10
C THR A 147 5.18 12.34 -19.30
N VAL A 148 5.68 11.94 -18.12
CA VAL A 148 5.14 10.85 -17.31
C VAL A 148 4.69 11.38 -15.95
N CYS A 149 3.41 11.29 -15.63
CA CYS A 149 2.88 11.59 -14.32
C CYS A 149 3.30 10.53 -13.30
N VAL A 150 3.93 10.96 -12.19
CA VAL A 150 4.43 10.11 -11.10
C VAL A 150 4.08 10.66 -9.72
N LEU A 151 3.94 9.77 -8.73
CA LEU A 151 3.83 10.13 -7.32
C LEU A 151 5.22 10.03 -6.65
N PRO A 152 5.70 11.08 -5.97
CA PRO A 152 7.00 11.06 -5.32
C PRO A 152 7.03 10.09 -4.13
N GLY A 153 8.22 9.50 -3.87
CA GLY A 153 8.42 8.57 -2.75
C GLY A 153 7.80 7.21 -2.95
N THR A 154 7.54 6.82 -4.19
CA THR A 154 6.98 5.52 -4.56
C THR A 154 7.99 4.62 -5.25
N THR A 155 7.76 3.31 -5.19
CA THR A 155 8.48 2.34 -6.04
C THR A 155 8.23 2.62 -7.51
N THR A 156 7.03 3.08 -7.86
CA THR A 156 6.66 3.36 -9.26
C THR A 156 7.42 4.54 -9.86
N GLU A 157 7.77 5.56 -9.07
CA GLU A 157 8.68 6.63 -9.51
C GLU A 157 10.09 6.09 -9.79
N GLN A 158 10.64 5.29 -8.86
CA GLN A 158 11.98 4.72 -8.99
C GLN A 158 12.07 3.74 -10.16
N ASN A 159 11.11 2.82 -10.25
CA ASN A 159 11.08 1.82 -11.32
C ASN A 159 10.89 2.47 -12.70
N ALA A 160 10.11 3.55 -12.81
CA ALA A 160 9.99 4.29 -14.06
C ALA A 160 11.35 4.87 -14.47
N ALA A 161 12.05 5.55 -13.54
CA ALA A 161 13.38 6.10 -13.80
C ALA A 161 14.36 5.00 -14.25
N ASP A 162 14.34 3.85 -13.59
CA ASP A 162 15.18 2.72 -13.93
C ASP A 162 14.81 2.10 -15.29
N TYR A 163 13.52 1.98 -15.59
CA TYR A 163 13.04 1.45 -16.86
C TYR A 163 13.49 2.31 -18.04
N PHE A 164 13.26 3.62 -17.98
CA PHE A 164 13.65 4.55 -19.05
C PHE A 164 15.16 4.55 -19.23
N ARG A 165 15.95 4.63 -18.14
CA ARG A 165 17.41 4.56 -18.20
C ARG A 165 17.93 3.25 -18.78
N SER A 166 17.38 2.10 -18.37
CA SER A 166 17.84 0.79 -18.81
C SER A 166 17.50 0.46 -20.26
N ASN A 167 16.59 1.20 -20.87
CA ASN A 167 16.21 1.08 -22.26
C ASN A 167 16.76 2.22 -23.14
N ASP A 168 17.68 3.07 -22.61
CA ASP A 168 18.24 4.23 -23.28
C ASP A 168 17.17 5.19 -23.81
N MET A 169 16.11 5.40 -23.01
CA MET A 169 14.96 6.23 -23.34
C MET A 169 14.97 7.53 -22.51
N ASP A 170 14.72 8.64 -23.16
CA ASP A 170 14.46 9.91 -22.48
C ASP A 170 13.03 9.95 -21.91
N TRP A 171 12.83 10.65 -20.79
CA TRP A 171 11.52 10.92 -20.24
C TRP A 171 11.52 12.21 -19.41
N LYS A 172 10.33 12.76 -19.16
CA LYS A 172 10.16 13.98 -18.36
C LYS A 172 9.16 13.68 -17.24
N PRO A 173 9.60 13.51 -15.98
CA PRO A 173 8.68 13.27 -14.87
C PRO A 173 7.86 14.53 -14.57
N VAL A 174 6.53 14.33 -14.42
CA VAL A 174 5.60 15.33 -13.90
C VAL A 174 5.19 14.86 -12.52
N VAL A 175 5.78 15.45 -11.48
CA VAL A 175 5.65 15.03 -10.10
C VAL A 175 4.41 15.65 -9.47
N ILE A 176 3.48 14.81 -8.98
CA ILE A 176 2.23 15.23 -8.34
C ILE A 176 2.10 14.48 -7.01
N GLU A 177 1.91 15.19 -5.90
CA GLU A 177 1.92 14.59 -4.57
C GLU A 177 0.62 13.81 -4.21
N SER A 178 -0.52 14.28 -4.70
CA SER A 178 -1.82 13.68 -4.42
C SER A 178 -2.25 12.70 -5.50
N THR A 179 -2.68 11.51 -5.13
CA THR A 179 -3.22 10.50 -6.06
C THR A 179 -4.42 11.02 -6.85
N THR A 180 -5.31 11.77 -6.19
CA THR A 180 -6.49 12.36 -6.84
C THR A 180 -6.08 13.42 -7.87
N GLU A 181 -5.14 14.29 -7.52
CA GLU A 181 -4.65 15.32 -8.45
C GLU A 181 -3.80 14.72 -9.58
N LEU A 182 -3.09 13.60 -9.32
CA LEU A 182 -2.35 12.87 -10.35
C LEU A 182 -3.30 12.41 -11.47
N ALA A 183 -4.41 11.77 -11.12
CA ALA A 183 -5.42 11.32 -12.08
C ALA A 183 -6.02 12.49 -12.85
N LYS A 184 -6.40 13.59 -12.18
CA LYS A 184 -6.93 14.80 -12.82
C LYS A 184 -5.92 15.44 -13.78
N THR A 185 -4.65 15.53 -13.36
CA THR A 185 -3.56 16.08 -14.17
C THR A 185 -3.36 15.28 -15.46
N PHE A 186 -3.39 13.95 -15.35
CA PHE A 186 -3.30 13.07 -16.50
C PHE A 186 -4.53 13.21 -17.43
N PHE A 187 -5.75 13.19 -16.88
CA PHE A 187 -6.97 13.35 -17.69
C PHE A 187 -7.08 14.72 -18.35
N ALA A 188 -6.49 15.74 -17.74
CA ALA A 188 -6.38 17.07 -18.34
C ALA A 188 -5.31 17.16 -19.45
N GLY A 189 -4.57 16.07 -19.74
CA GLY A 189 -3.55 16.01 -20.77
C GLY A 189 -2.27 16.79 -20.45
N ARG A 190 -1.96 17.00 -19.16
CA ARG A 190 -0.73 17.68 -18.74
C ARG A 190 0.49 16.76 -18.69
N CYS A 191 0.29 15.46 -18.81
CA CYS A 191 1.31 14.45 -19.07
C CYS A 191 0.75 13.44 -20.08
N ASP A 192 1.66 12.88 -20.88
CA ASP A 192 1.32 11.91 -21.94
C ASP A 192 1.02 10.53 -21.35
N VAL A 193 1.64 10.20 -20.24
CA VAL A 193 1.64 8.87 -19.63
C VAL A 193 1.34 9.00 -18.14
N LEU A 194 0.52 8.09 -17.61
CA LEU A 194 0.40 7.81 -16.18
C LEU A 194 1.05 6.46 -15.87
N THR A 195 1.97 6.43 -14.90
CA THR A 195 2.53 5.17 -14.39
C THR A 195 2.09 4.92 -12.96
N SER A 196 1.73 3.69 -12.68
CA SER A 196 1.36 3.18 -11.35
C SER A 196 1.30 1.65 -11.41
N ASP A 197 0.91 1.02 -10.29
CA ASP A 197 0.55 -0.39 -10.27
C ASP A 197 -0.62 -0.65 -11.23
N ALA A 198 -0.61 -1.78 -11.91
CA ALA A 198 -1.58 -2.10 -12.97
C ALA A 198 -3.02 -2.09 -12.47
N SER A 199 -3.25 -2.59 -11.24
CA SER A 199 -4.58 -2.54 -10.62
C SER A 199 -5.05 -1.10 -10.36
N GLN A 200 -4.15 -0.22 -9.94
CA GLN A 200 -4.46 1.20 -9.74
C GLN A 200 -4.72 1.92 -11.06
N LEU A 201 -3.95 1.59 -12.12
CA LEU A 201 -4.22 2.08 -13.47
C LEU A 201 -5.60 1.63 -13.97
N ALA A 202 -5.98 0.37 -13.71
CA ALA A 202 -7.30 -0.15 -14.05
C ALA A 202 -8.41 0.61 -13.28
N GLY A 203 -8.23 0.82 -11.98
CA GLY A 203 -9.14 1.60 -11.15
C GLY A 203 -9.26 3.06 -11.61
N THR A 204 -8.13 3.71 -11.90
CA THR A 204 -8.10 5.08 -12.44
C THR A 204 -8.80 5.16 -13.79
N ARG A 205 -8.57 4.19 -14.68
CA ARG A 205 -9.28 4.14 -15.96
C ARG A 205 -10.78 3.97 -15.79
N ALA A 206 -11.22 3.16 -14.80
CA ALA A 206 -12.64 2.92 -14.56
C ALA A 206 -13.42 4.19 -14.17
N ILE A 207 -12.76 5.13 -13.49
CA ILE A 207 -13.33 6.42 -13.06
C ILE A 207 -13.00 7.58 -14.01
N ALA A 208 -12.36 7.30 -15.15
CA ALA A 208 -12.06 8.33 -16.15
C ALA A 208 -13.34 8.93 -16.75
N PRO A 209 -13.33 10.19 -17.20
CA PRO A 209 -14.48 10.80 -17.88
C PRO A 209 -14.99 9.96 -19.06
N ASN A 210 -14.08 9.35 -19.82
CA ASN A 210 -14.39 8.37 -20.85
C ASN A 210 -13.35 7.23 -20.79
N PRO A 211 -13.62 6.10 -20.10
CA PRO A 211 -12.67 5.01 -19.94
C PRO A 211 -12.18 4.38 -21.25
N LYS A 212 -12.96 4.49 -22.31
CA LYS A 212 -12.63 3.93 -23.64
C LYS A 212 -11.50 4.69 -24.34
N ASP A 213 -11.21 5.94 -23.93
CA ASP A 213 -10.16 6.77 -24.52
C ASP A 213 -8.76 6.42 -24.04
N TYR A 214 -8.65 5.57 -23.00
CA TYR A 214 -7.39 5.21 -22.39
C TYR A 214 -7.07 3.74 -22.59
N ALA A 215 -5.78 3.44 -22.75
CA ALA A 215 -5.23 2.08 -22.82
C ALA A 215 -4.17 1.90 -21.72
N ILE A 216 -4.18 0.74 -21.08
CA ILE A 216 -3.06 0.26 -20.27
C ILE A 216 -2.18 -0.55 -21.20
N LEU A 217 -0.89 -0.20 -21.26
CA LEU A 217 0.08 -0.91 -22.11
C LEU A 217 0.33 -2.30 -21.55
N PRO A 218 0.73 -3.26 -22.43
CA PRO A 218 0.84 -4.67 -22.04
C PRO A 218 2.03 -4.98 -21.13
N GLU A 219 3.04 -4.11 -21.11
CA GLU A 219 4.26 -4.38 -20.35
C GLU A 219 4.06 -4.14 -18.85
N ILE A 220 4.52 -5.11 -18.05
CA ILE A 220 4.68 -4.98 -16.60
C ILE A 220 6.17 -4.89 -16.32
N ILE A 221 6.61 -3.76 -15.78
CA ILE A 221 8.03 -3.43 -15.61
C ILE A 221 8.60 -3.77 -14.23
N SER A 222 7.75 -4.12 -13.26
CA SER A 222 8.18 -4.53 -11.92
C SER A 222 7.21 -5.51 -11.28
N LYS A 223 7.59 -6.05 -10.11
CA LYS A 223 6.72 -6.83 -9.23
C LYS A 223 6.47 -6.04 -7.97
N GLU A 224 5.20 -5.82 -7.65
CA GLU A 224 4.77 -5.01 -6.53
C GLU A 224 3.94 -5.85 -5.54
N PRO A 225 4.59 -6.57 -4.59
CA PRO A 225 3.87 -7.27 -3.52
C PRO A 225 3.37 -6.24 -2.51
N LEU A 226 2.08 -5.93 -2.57
CA LEU A 226 1.45 -4.97 -1.67
C LEU A 226 1.13 -5.63 -0.33
N ALA A 227 1.47 -4.95 0.75
CA ALA A 227 1.24 -5.47 2.09
C ALA A 227 0.96 -4.34 3.10
N PRO A 228 0.14 -4.62 4.13
CA PRO A 228 0.07 -3.76 5.30
C PRO A 228 1.40 -3.71 6.04
N ALA A 229 1.66 -2.60 6.72
CA ALA A 229 2.85 -2.45 7.53
C ALA A 229 2.53 -1.95 8.94
N VAL A 230 3.35 -2.37 9.89
CA VAL A 230 3.36 -1.92 11.29
C VAL A 230 4.77 -1.46 11.66
N ARG A 231 4.92 -0.82 12.82
CA ARG A 231 6.24 -0.48 13.36
C ARG A 231 7.04 -1.74 13.66
N HIS A 232 8.36 -1.64 13.58
CA HIS A 232 9.24 -2.74 13.95
C HIS A 232 9.28 -2.92 15.47
N GLY A 233 9.31 -4.17 15.92
CA GLY A 233 9.48 -4.52 17.34
C GLY A 233 8.17 -4.69 18.13
N ASP A 234 7.04 -4.83 17.43
CA ASP A 234 5.74 -5.09 18.07
C ASP A 234 5.13 -6.42 17.59
#